data_60dbf03eb6803197b0be6bb3a71c57c1
#
_entry.id   60dbf03eb6803197b0be6bb3a71c57c1
#
_cell.length_a   1.000
_cell.length_b   1.000
_cell.length_c   1.000
_cell.angle_alpha   90.00
_cell.angle_beta   90.00
_cell.angle_gamma   90.00
#
_symmetry.space_group_name_H-M   'P 1'
#
loop_
_entity.id
_entity.type
_entity.pdbx_description
1 polymer ?
#
loop_
_entity_poly.entity_id
_entity_poly.type
_entity_poly.pdbx_seq_one_letter_code
_entity_poly.pdbx_strand_id
1 'polypeptide(L)'
;MTGVLTADGVGPEAPVKCGLCPRLVAYHRDNEAKEPTWFNGAVPSFGDPNARLLIVGLAPGRNGANRTGRPFTGDYAGDLLYATLLAYGFARGNYQARSDDGLKLVDCMITNAVRCVPPENKPEPKEIATCRPFFQSRLGHLPRMEIMLALGRIAHDQVLTTLGKR
;
A
#
# COMPACT_ATOMS: atom_id res chain seq x y z
N MET A 1 -7.15 23.10 9.15
CA MET A 1 -7.26 22.85 7.70
C MET A 1 -5.84 22.92 7.11
N THR A 2 -5.20 21.82 7.03
CA THR A 2 -3.92 21.71 6.34
C THR A 2 -4.23 21.37 4.90
N GLY A 3 -3.92 22.30 3.97
CA GLY A 3 -4.00 22.04 2.55
C GLY A 3 -3.12 20.83 2.23
N VAL A 4 -3.73 19.68 1.98
CA VAL A 4 -3.05 18.49 1.54
C VAL A 4 -2.57 18.77 0.13
N LEU A 5 -1.25 18.80 -0.04
CA LEU A 5 -0.60 18.98 -1.32
C LEU A 5 -0.99 17.82 -2.24
N THR A 6 -1.96 18.05 -3.09
CA THR A 6 -2.17 17.18 -4.25
C THR A 6 -0.96 17.37 -5.17
N ALA A 7 -0.24 16.31 -5.47
CA ALA A 7 0.73 16.33 -6.56
C ALA A 7 -0.09 16.53 -7.84
N ASP A 8 -0.02 17.74 -8.42
CA ASP A 8 -0.84 18.12 -9.56
C ASP A 8 -0.73 17.09 -10.69
N GLY A 9 -1.86 16.46 -11.02
CA GLY A 9 -1.97 15.51 -12.12
C GLY A 9 -1.58 14.06 -11.82
N VAL A 10 -1.16 13.71 -10.61
CA VAL A 10 -0.87 12.31 -10.23
C VAL A 10 -2.06 11.71 -9.50
N GLY A 11 -2.59 10.60 -10.00
CA GLY A 11 -3.68 9.85 -9.36
C GLY A 11 -3.23 9.20 -8.03
N PRO A 12 -4.21 8.79 -7.18
CA PRO A 12 -3.92 8.20 -5.88
C PRO A 12 -3.33 6.78 -5.96
N GLU A 13 -3.38 6.16 -7.14
CA GLU A 13 -2.82 4.84 -7.39
C GLU A 13 -1.84 4.85 -8.56
N ALA A 14 -0.74 4.13 -8.41
CA ALA A 14 0.17 3.87 -9.52
C ALA A 14 -0.51 2.93 -10.53
N PRO A 15 -0.26 3.11 -11.84
CA PRO A 15 -0.68 2.12 -12.83
C PRO A 15 -0.16 0.72 -12.47
N VAL A 16 -0.96 -0.33 -12.67
CA VAL A 16 -0.56 -1.71 -12.32
C VAL A 16 0.79 -2.08 -12.96
N LYS A 17 1.01 -1.71 -14.20
CA LYS A 17 2.29 -1.88 -14.91
C LYS A 17 3.13 -0.59 -14.88
N CYS A 18 3.27 0.02 -13.70
CA CYS A 18 4.08 1.22 -13.51
C CYS A 18 5.53 0.99 -13.94
N GLY A 19 6.06 1.87 -14.79
CA GLY A 19 7.40 1.76 -15.38
C GLY A 19 8.47 2.68 -14.78
N LEU A 20 8.17 3.40 -13.69
CA LEU A 20 9.02 4.48 -13.18
C LEU A 20 10.32 4.02 -12.49
N CYS A 21 10.36 2.78 -12.00
CA CYS A 21 11.49 2.23 -11.25
C CYS A 21 12.08 1.02 -12.00
N PRO A 22 13.14 1.17 -12.80
CA PRO A 22 13.64 0.09 -13.67
C PRO A 22 13.98 -1.21 -12.92
N ARG A 23 14.59 -1.12 -11.73
CA ARG A 23 14.92 -2.28 -10.90
C ARG A 23 13.65 -3.04 -10.45
N LEU A 24 12.61 -2.32 -10.05
CA LEU A 24 11.34 -2.92 -9.63
C LEU A 24 10.58 -3.49 -10.84
N VAL A 25 10.65 -2.85 -11.99
CA VAL A 25 10.08 -3.37 -13.24
C VAL A 25 10.75 -4.68 -13.64
N ALA A 26 12.07 -4.75 -13.58
CA ALA A 26 12.81 -5.99 -13.86
C ALA A 26 12.39 -7.10 -12.88
N TYR A 27 12.30 -6.78 -11.59
CA TYR A 27 11.88 -7.74 -10.58
C TYR A 27 10.42 -8.22 -10.76
N HIS A 28 9.52 -7.34 -11.20
CA HIS A 28 8.16 -7.74 -11.58
C HIS A 28 8.15 -8.74 -12.73
N ARG A 29 8.94 -8.48 -13.79
CA ARG A 29 9.05 -9.39 -14.94
C ARG A 29 9.61 -10.76 -14.55
N ASP A 30 10.61 -10.80 -13.68
CA ASP A 30 11.17 -12.04 -13.16
C ASP A 30 10.13 -12.83 -12.35
N ASN A 31 9.34 -12.14 -11.52
CA ASN A 31 8.26 -12.78 -10.77
C ASN A 31 7.12 -13.25 -11.71
N GLU A 32 6.75 -12.46 -12.72
CA GLU A 32 5.72 -12.84 -13.69
C GLU A 32 6.13 -14.07 -14.52
N ALA A 33 7.41 -14.18 -14.87
CA ALA A 33 7.94 -15.36 -15.56
C ALA A 33 7.90 -16.62 -14.71
N LYS A 34 8.11 -16.50 -13.39
CA LYS A 34 8.12 -17.65 -12.46
C LYS A 34 6.71 -17.98 -11.95
N GLU A 35 5.89 -16.99 -11.77
CA GLU A 35 4.56 -17.07 -11.15
C GLU A 35 3.54 -16.26 -11.97
N PRO A 36 3.20 -16.73 -13.19
CA PRO A 36 2.38 -15.97 -14.13
C PRO A 36 0.93 -15.73 -13.68
N THR A 37 0.46 -16.48 -12.68
CA THR A 37 -0.89 -16.34 -12.12
C THR A 37 -0.99 -15.32 -10.98
N TRP A 38 0.17 -14.81 -10.52
CA TRP A 38 0.19 -13.80 -9.48
C TRP A 38 -0.13 -12.41 -10.04
N PHE A 39 -0.47 -11.48 -9.15
CA PHE A 39 -0.80 -10.11 -9.54
C PHE A 39 0.37 -9.40 -10.24
N ASN A 40 1.59 -9.50 -9.69
CA ASN A 40 2.84 -8.99 -10.27
C ASN A 40 2.77 -7.56 -10.81
N GLY A 41 2.33 -6.63 -9.99
CA GLY A 41 2.17 -5.24 -10.38
C GLY A 41 2.23 -4.27 -9.21
N ALA A 42 2.07 -2.99 -9.48
CA ALA A 42 1.92 -1.98 -8.44
C ALA A 42 0.61 -2.23 -7.68
N VAL A 43 0.72 -2.50 -6.38
CA VAL A 43 -0.41 -2.87 -5.53
C VAL A 43 -1.19 -1.62 -5.14
N PRO A 44 -2.49 -1.53 -5.47
CA PRO A 44 -3.32 -0.38 -5.11
C PRO A 44 -3.60 -0.32 -3.61
N SER A 45 -4.03 0.84 -3.12
CA SER A 45 -4.61 0.96 -1.80
C SER A 45 -5.90 0.15 -1.69
N PHE A 46 -6.23 -0.28 -0.49
CA PHE A 46 -7.40 -1.10 -0.22
C PHE A 46 -8.21 -0.51 0.94
N GLY A 47 -9.49 -0.33 0.75
CA GLY A 47 -10.41 0.03 1.82
C GLY A 47 -11.39 1.15 1.48
N ASP A 48 -11.87 1.84 2.51
CA ASP A 48 -12.91 2.87 2.44
C ASP A 48 -12.32 4.22 1.96
N PRO A 49 -12.81 4.79 0.87
CA PRO A 49 -12.36 6.11 0.42
C PRO A 49 -12.74 7.26 1.36
N ASN A 50 -13.65 7.03 2.30
CA ASN A 50 -14.04 7.97 3.35
C ASN A 50 -13.41 7.63 4.72
N ALA A 51 -12.37 6.81 4.73
CA ALA A 51 -11.71 6.36 5.94
C ALA A 51 -11.15 7.49 6.80
N ARG A 52 -11.33 7.39 8.12
CA ARG A 52 -10.64 8.23 9.11
C ARG A 52 -9.29 7.63 9.51
N LEU A 53 -9.13 6.33 9.41
CA LEU A 53 -7.87 5.62 9.70
C LEU A 53 -7.18 5.20 8.41
N LEU A 54 -5.96 5.68 8.19
CA LEU A 54 -5.07 5.20 7.14
C LEU A 54 -3.91 4.39 7.75
N ILE A 55 -3.78 3.14 7.33
CA ILE A 55 -2.66 2.28 7.69
C ILE A 55 -1.64 2.32 6.57
N VAL A 56 -0.39 2.60 6.90
CA VAL A 56 0.71 2.77 5.95
C VAL A 56 1.79 1.73 6.19
N GLY A 57 2.01 0.88 5.21
CA GLY A 57 3.15 -0.04 5.15
C GLY A 57 4.27 0.49 4.27
N LEU A 58 5.38 -0.24 4.22
CA LEU A 58 6.53 0.14 3.39
C LEU A 58 6.32 -0.23 1.92
N ALA A 59 6.15 -1.52 1.64
CA ALA A 59 6.08 -2.07 0.29
C ALA A 59 5.42 -3.46 0.30
N PRO A 60 4.91 -3.95 -0.85
CA PRO A 60 4.40 -5.30 -0.97
C PRO A 60 5.46 -6.36 -0.70
N GLY A 61 5.09 -7.43 0.02
CA GLY A 61 5.90 -8.64 0.10
C GLY A 61 5.72 -9.52 -1.15
N ARG A 62 6.76 -10.27 -1.53
CA ARG A 62 6.71 -11.11 -2.75
C ARG A 62 5.58 -12.13 -2.70
N ASN A 63 5.51 -12.92 -1.62
CA ASN A 63 4.49 -13.97 -1.45
C ASN A 63 3.17 -13.46 -0.88
N GLY A 64 3.14 -12.20 -0.46
CA GLY A 64 1.98 -11.50 0.07
C GLY A 64 1.27 -10.67 -0.98
N ALA A 65 1.34 -9.35 -0.84
CA ALA A 65 0.60 -8.42 -1.69
C ALA A 65 0.99 -8.46 -3.18
N ASN A 66 2.26 -8.77 -3.51
CA ASN A 66 2.65 -8.97 -4.92
C ASN A 66 1.96 -10.18 -5.54
N ARG A 67 1.69 -11.22 -4.77
CA ARG A 67 0.94 -12.40 -5.23
C ARG A 67 -0.56 -12.10 -5.35
N THR A 68 -1.13 -11.42 -4.36
CA THR A 68 -2.58 -11.28 -4.21
C THR A 68 -3.16 -10.00 -4.82
N GLY A 69 -2.37 -8.94 -4.97
CA GLY A 69 -2.83 -7.63 -5.42
C GLY A 69 -3.52 -6.79 -4.33
N ARG A 70 -3.55 -7.26 -3.07
CA ARG A 70 -4.12 -6.52 -1.93
C ARG A 70 -3.06 -6.30 -0.84
N PRO A 71 -2.89 -5.08 -0.30
CA PRO A 71 -1.91 -4.80 0.73
C PRO A 71 -2.04 -5.73 1.92
N PHE A 72 -0.92 -6.17 2.49
CA PHE A 72 -0.88 -7.06 3.67
C PHE A 72 -1.71 -8.34 3.52
N THR A 73 -1.82 -8.90 2.34
CA THR A 73 -2.64 -10.10 2.11
C THR A 73 -1.77 -11.23 1.60
N GLY A 74 -1.77 -12.35 2.33
CA GLY A 74 -1.09 -13.58 1.96
C GLY A 74 0.26 -13.80 2.65
N ASP A 75 0.58 -13.04 3.69
CA ASP A 75 1.74 -13.24 4.56
C ASP A 75 1.35 -13.12 6.05
N TYR A 76 2.26 -13.47 6.94
CA TYR A 76 2.01 -13.48 8.40
C TYR A 76 1.64 -12.09 8.95
N ALA A 77 2.27 -11.03 8.48
CA ALA A 77 1.96 -9.68 8.93
C ALA A 77 0.52 -9.30 8.56
N GLY A 78 0.07 -9.73 7.40
CA GLY A 78 -1.31 -9.56 6.96
C GLY A 78 -2.31 -10.35 7.80
N ASP A 79 -2.00 -11.58 8.13
CA ASP A 79 -2.87 -12.41 8.96
C ASP A 79 -3.14 -11.75 10.32
N LEU A 80 -2.10 -11.23 10.97
CA LEU A 80 -2.22 -10.49 12.23
C LEU A 80 -3.00 -9.18 12.06
N LEU A 81 -2.68 -8.41 11.03
CA LEU A 81 -3.33 -7.11 10.78
C LEU A 81 -4.84 -7.29 10.54
N TYR A 82 -5.24 -8.17 9.63
CA TYR A 82 -6.65 -8.36 9.31
C TYR A 82 -7.44 -8.99 10.45
N ALA A 83 -6.85 -9.91 11.22
CA ALA A 83 -7.47 -10.43 12.45
C ALA A 83 -7.72 -9.31 13.46
N THR A 84 -6.77 -8.40 13.62
CA THR A 84 -6.91 -7.23 14.50
C THR A 84 -8.00 -6.29 13.99
N LEU A 85 -8.03 -5.96 12.70
CA LEU A 85 -9.06 -5.09 12.13
C LEU A 85 -10.46 -5.66 12.27
N LEU A 86 -10.63 -6.97 12.09
CA LEU A 86 -11.89 -7.66 12.33
C LEU A 86 -12.30 -7.58 13.81
N ALA A 87 -11.37 -7.82 14.72
CA ALA A 87 -11.65 -7.79 16.17
C ALA A 87 -12.09 -6.39 16.66
N TYR A 88 -11.55 -5.33 16.06
CA TYR A 88 -11.84 -3.94 16.46
C TYR A 88 -12.90 -3.24 15.58
N GLY A 89 -13.55 -3.95 14.67
CA GLY A 89 -14.64 -3.41 13.85
C GLY A 89 -14.19 -2.54 12.67
N PHE A 90 -12.90 -2.54 12.32
CA PHE A 90 -12.37 -1.87 11.13
C PHE A 90 -12.40 -2.75 9.87
N ALA A 91 -12.87 -3.98 9.99
CA ALA A 91 -13.12 -4.88 8.87
C ALA A 91 -14.38 -5.71 9.11
N ARG A 92 -15.01 -6.14 8.02
CA ARG A 92 -16.16 -7.07 8.00
C ARG A 92 -15.95 -8.13 6.94
N GLY A 93 -16.57 -9.29 7.15
CA GLY A 93 -16.49 -10.42 6.24
C GLY A 93 -15.49 -11.45 6.72
N ASN A 94 -15.00 -12.27 5.82
CA ASN A 94 -14.12 -13.39 6.13
C ASN A 94 -12.77 -13.21 5.43
N TYR A 95 -11.69 -13.14 6.22
CA TYR A 95 -10.34 -13.07 5.69
C TYR A 95 -9.84 -14.46 5.29
N GLN A 96 -9.51 -14.66 4.03
CA GLN A 96 -8.98 -15.91 3.46
C GLN A 96 -7.63 -15.73 2.76
N ALA A 97 -6.91 -14.66 3.05
CA ALA A 97 -5.63 -14.30 2.43
C ALA A 97 -5.68 -14.20 0.89
N ARG A 98 -6.82 -13.76 0.35
CA ARG A 98 -7.08 -13.56 -1.08
C ARG A 98 -7.76 -12.22 -1.30
N SER A 99 -7.53 -11.60 -2.47
CA SER A 99 -8.16 -10.32 -2.81
C SER A 99 -9.67 -10.42 -3.11
N ASP A 100 -10.17 -11.63 -3.37
CA ASP A 100 -11.57 -11.93 -3.71
C ASP A 100 -12.33 -12.64 -2.58
N ASP A 101 -11.88 -12.52 -1.34
CA ASP A 101 -12.48 -13.20 -0.18
C ASP A 101 -13.72 -12.50 0.40
N GLY A 102 -14.13 -11.37 -0.19
CA GLY A 102 -15.30 -10.62 0.26
C GLY A 102 -15.06 -9.76 1.50
N LEU A 103 -13.86 -9.75 2.08
CA LEU A 103 -13.52 -8.87 3.19
C LEU A 103 -13.59 -7.40 2.76
N LYS A 104 -14.19 -6.57 3.61
CA LYS A 104 -14.30 -5.12 3.42
C LYS A 104 -13.76 -4.38 4.64
N LEU A 105 -13.01 -3.32 4.41
CA LEU A 105 -12.60 -2.41 5.46
C LEU A 105 -13.71 -1.40 5.76
N VAL A 106 -13.82 -1.00 7.01
CA VAL A 106 -14.81 -0.07 7.53
C VAL A 106 -14.08 1.10 8.17
N ASP A 107 -14.28 2.31 7.65
CA ASP A 107 -13.64 3.53 8.16
C ASP A 107 -12.11 3.40 8.24
N CYS A 108 -11.55 2.56 7.40
CA CYS A 108 -10.14 2.21 7.36
C CYS A 108 -9.68 2.01 5.91
N MET A 109 -8.46 2.44 5.60
CA MET A 109 -7.76 2.17 4.36
C MET A 109 -6.33 1.74 4.63
N ILE A 110 -5.82 0.84 3.82
CA ILE A 110 -4.44 0.37 3.87
C ILE A 110 -3.73 0.74 2.57
N THR A 111 -2.53 1.28 2.69
CA THR A 111 -1.67 1.59 1.54
C THR A 111 -0.20 1.30 1.87
N ASN A 112 0.66 1.31 0.86
CA ASN A 112 2.09 1.24 1.03
C ASN A 112 2.76 2.51 0.49
N ALA A 113 3.85 2.92 1.10
CA ALA A 113 4.68 4.04 0.63
C ALA A 113 5.29 3.75 -0.75
N VAL A 114 5.68 2.50 -1.00
CA VAL A 114 6.11 1.99 -2.30
C VAL A 114 5.09 0.96 -2.78
N ARG A 115 4.60 1.12 -4.00
CA ARG A 115 3.50 0.28 -4.51
C ARG A 115 3.97 -1.04 -5.13
N CYS A 116 5.22 -1.13 -5.49
CA CYS A 116 5.82 -2.28 -6.17
C CYS A 116 6.67 -3.09 -5.21
N VAL A 117 6.67 -4.42 -5.37
CA VAL A 117 7.51 -5.32 -4.57
C VAL A 117 8.99 -5.09 -4.87
N PRO A 118 9.83 -4.81 -3.85
CA PRO A 118 11.27 -4.73 -4.03
C PRO A 118 11.94 -6.08 -3.78
N PRO A 119 13.10 -6.35 -4.41
CA PRO A 119 13.95 -7.48 -4.02
C PRO A 119 14.28 -7.42 -2.52
N GLU A 120 14.27 -8.56 -1.84
CA GLU A 120 14.61 -8.72 -0.41
C GLU A 120 13.76 -7.84 0.53
N ASN A 121 12.58 -7.40 0.11
CA ASN A 121 11.72 -6.45 0.84
C ASN A 121 12.42 -5.11 1.17
N LYS A 122 13.40 -4.71 0.36
CA LYS A 122 14.21 -3.50 0.57
C LYS A 122 14.10 -2.56 -0.64
N PRO A 123 13.16 -1.58 -0.62
CA PRO A 123 13.14 -0.54 -1.62
C PRO A 123 14.35 0.38 -1.44
N GLU A 124 14.89 0.88 -2.56
CA GLU A 124 15.94 1.89 -2.54
C GLU A 124 15.37 3.28 -2.24
N PRO A 125 16.16 4.20 -1.65
CA PRO A 125 15.71 5.58 -1.38
C PRO A 125 15.14 6.29 -2.61
N LYS A 126 15.74 6.06 -3.79
CA LYS A 126 15.27 6.62 -5.06
C LYS A 126 13.89 6.09 -5.43
N GLU A 127 13.63 4.82 -5.23
CA GLU A 127 12.33 4.19 -5.51
C GLU A 127 11.23 4.72 -4.57
N ILE A 128 11.58 4.89 -3.30
CA ILE A 128 10.69 5.51 -2.31
C ILE A 128 10.34 6.94 -2.74
N ALA A 129 11.34 7.74 -3.13
CA ALA A 129 11.13 9.11 -3.59
C ALA A 129 10.29 9.17 -4.88
N THR A 130 10.56 8.27 -5.83
CA THR A 130 9.81 8.17 -7.10
C THR A 130 8.35 7.78 -6.89
N CYS A 131 8.06 6.92 -5.89
CA CYS A 131 6.70 6.47 -5.59
C CYS A 131 5.90 7.45 -4.70
N ARG A 132 6.57 8.37 -4.02
CA ARG A 132 5.96 9.32 -3.07
C ARG A 132 4.81 10.16 -3.65
N PRO A 133 4.84 10.64 -4.91
CA PRO A 133 3.72 11.38 -5.47
C PRO A 133 2.38 10.63 -5.43
N PHE A 134 2.38 9.31 -5.61
CA PHE A 134 1.16 8.49 -5.47
C PHE A 134 0.67 8.45 -4.01
N PHE A 135 1.59 8.38 -3.06
CA PHE A 135 1.24 8.44 -1.65
C PHE A 135 0.69 9.82 -1.25
N GLN A 136 1.31 10.91 -1.70
CA GLN A 136 0.80 12.27 -1.50
C GLN A 136 -0.60 12.43 -2.08
N SER A 137 -0.80 11.96 -3.31
CA SER A 137 -2.12 11.99 -3.96
C SER A 137 -3.16 11.18 -3.18
N ARG A 138 -2.78 10.01 -2.64
CA ARG A 138 -3.67 9.21 -1.79
C ARG A 138 -4.11 9.99 -0.56
N LEU A 139 -3.21 10.69 0.11
CA LEU A 139 -3.57 11.53 1.25
C LEU A 139 -4.58 12.62 0.86
N GLY A 140 -4.40 13.25 -0.30
CA GLY A 140 -5.32 14.25 -0.83
C GLY A 140 -6.73 13.73 -1.16
N HIS A 141 -6.86 12.42 -1.39
CA HIS A 141 -8.12 11.76 -1.69
C HIS A 141 -8.77 11.07 -0.47
N LEU A 142 -8.36 11.43 0.74
CA LEU A 142 -8.96 10.95 2.00
C LEU A 142 -9.48 12.14 2.82
N PRO A 143 -10.64 12.72 2.45
CA PRO A 143 -11.09 13.99 3.00
C PRO A 143 -11.44 13.94 4.49
N ARG A 144 -11.70 12.75 5.02
CA ARG A 144 -12.07 12.54 6.43
C ARG A 144 -10.94 11.94 7.27
N MET A 145 -9.75 11.75 6.71
CA MET A 145 -8.63 11.13 7.42
C MET A 145 -8.23 11.94 8.66
N GLU A 146 -8.19 11.29 9.79
CA GLU A 146 -7.81 11.85 11.09
C GLU A 146 -6.54 11.23 11.65
N ILE A 147 -6.31 9.93 11.38
CA ILE A 147 -5.22 9.15 11.97
C ILE A 147 -4.47 8.40 10.88
N MET A 148 -3.14 8.45 10.95
CA MET A 148 -2.25 7.58 10.18
C MET A 148 -1.49 6.65 11.12
N LEU A 149 -1.60 5.35 10.88
CA LEU A 149 -0.87 4.30 11.59
C LEU A 149 0.23 3.77 10.67
N ALA A 150 1.48 4.14 10.94
CA ALA A 150 2.62 3.64 10.19
C ALA A 150 3.12 2.31 10.77
N LEU A 151 3.20 1.28 9.95
CA LEU A 151 3.71 -0.03 10.33
C LEU A 151 5.20 -0.14 9.95
N GLY A 152 6.07 0.07 10.93
CA GLY A 152 7.51 0.03 10.80
C GLY A 152 8.16 1.41 10.60
N ARG A 153 9.47 1.47 10.94
CA ARG A 153 10.24 2.71 10.98
C ARG A 153 10.27 3.44 9.64
N ILE A 154 10.57 2.73 8.55
CA ILE A 154 10.69 3.36 7.23
C ILE A 154 9.34 3.89 6.75
N ALA A 155 8.24 3.17 7.00
CA ALA A 155 6.90 3.66 6.71
C ALA A 155 6.60 4.94 7.49
N HIS A 156 6.93 4.99 8.78
CA HIS A 156 6.80 6.18 9.62
C HIS A 156 7.60 7.36 9.06
N ASP A 157 8.87 7.15 8.70
CA ASP A 157 9.73 8.20 8.13
C ASP A 157 9.13 8.74 6.81
N GLN A 158 8.51 7.87 6.00
CA GLN A 158 7.84 8.30 4.77
C GLN A 158 6.57 9.10 5.04
N VAL A 159 5.78 8.75 6.05
CA VAL A 159 4.64 9.55 6.50
C VAL A 159 5.11 10.96 6.90
N LEU A 160 6.10 11.06 7.76
CA LEU A 160 6.63 12.37 8.20
C LEU A 160 7.18 13.18 7.03
N THR A 161 8.00 12.57 6.17
CA THR A 161 8.56 13.25 4.99
C THR A 161 7.46 13.77 4.07
N THR A 162 6.43 12.97 3.82
CA THR A 162 5.30 13.33 2.94
C THR A 162 4.48 14.47 3.52
N LEU A 163 4.37 14.55 4.85
CA LEU A 163 3.69 15.64 5.56
C LEU A 163 4.57 16.88 5.76
N GLY A 164 5.82 16.90 5.27
CA GLY A 164 6.77 17.98 5.51
C GLY A 164 7.22 18.10 6.97
N LYS A 165 7.12 17.01 7.74
CA LYS A 165 7.60 16.91 9.12
C LYS A 165 8.96 16.21 9.16
N ARG A 166 9.80 16.61 10.14
CA ARG A 166 11.11 15.98 10.41
C ARG A 166 11.19 15.61 11.87
#